data_c5607b6895a29d5d64b3768f668146ba
#
_entry.id   c5607b6895a29d5d64b3768f668146ba
#
_cell.length_a   1.000
_cell.length_b   1.000
_cell.length_c   1.000
_cell.angle_alpha   90.00
_cell.angle_beta   90.00
_cell.angle_gamma   90.00
#
_symmetry.space_group_name_H-M   'P 1'
#
loop_
_entity.id
_entity.type
_entity.pdbx_description
1 polymer ?
#
loop_
_entity_poly.entity_id
_entity_poly.type
_entity_poly.pdbx_seq_one_letter_code
_entity_poly.pdbx_strand_id
1 'polypeptide(L)'
;MTSPVLDFKFTAPPADSLAHSSSGNHMAIVRDRTPKPPRNPHLRGLQCLRCDALYPITLTHDGCPACKRAGFHVALRASYLPDAPDAMPMPYGPGFTLGEGHTPLQDMPALAQRFGVARLGLKDESCNPTGSHKDRMTAVGVAQALDFDAHTLVLASSGNAAVSAAHYAWAAGLGCEVATYEGMPATYARQLDALGARRYVFADNAGRWAFVRERSQYPGYFALTNYRLPALGSAPLAIEGYKPIALECLNDGGLPDHIVIPTARGDLAWGIYAGFRDLLAAGRIARLPRLWLVEPFARLSRVLAGGALNGSYPGHTAQFSTAGATVTYLQWQAATATGGGAVVVGDDEARAARQVLAGAGVSAELCAAAGLAALQQLRDSSAIAADANVVLMLTANASSDPSWPDRPV
;
A
#
# COMPACT_ATOMS: atom_id res chain seq x y z
N MET A 1 -23.71 39.04 9.43
CA MET A 1 -22.29 39.39 9.65
C MET A 1 -21.49 38.32 8.90
N THR A 2 -20.99 38.69 7.74
CA THR A 2 -20.27 37.82 6.81
C THR A 2 -18.78 37.87 7.14
N SER A 3 -18.20 36.71 7.47
CA SER A 3 -16.75 36.58 7.65
C SER A 3 -16.03 36.65 6.29
N PRO A 4 -14.88 37.31 6.20
CA PRO A 4 -14.14 37.41 4.95
C PRO A 4 -13.39 36.11 4.66
N VAL A 5 -13.55 35.62 3.44
CA VAL A 5 -12.74 34.57 2.83
C VAL A 5 -11.37 35.16 2.54
N LEU A 6 -10.34 34.69 3.22
CA LEU A 6 -8.95 35.02 2.91
C LEU A 6 -8.47 34.19 1.72
N ASP A 7 -8.39 34.84 0.56
CA ASP A 7 -7.75 34.35 -0.65
C ASP A 7 -6.22 34.35 -0.43
N PHE A 8 -5.64 33.21 -0.05
CA PHE A 8 -4.19 33.02 -0.08
C PHE A 8 -3.76 32.68 -1.53
N LYS A 9 -3.31 33.69 -2.26
CA LYS A 9 -2.53 33.47 -3.49
C LYS A 9 -1.14 32.97 -3.11
N PHE A 10 -0.91 31.66 -3.22
CA PHE A 10 0.42 31.09 -3.20
C PHE A 10 1.11 31.38 -4.52
N THR A 11 2.07 32.29 -4.51
CA THR A 11 3.08 32.39 -5.58
C THR A 11 4.10 31.29 -5.34
N ALA A 12 4.16 30.31 -6.27
CA ALA A 12 5.20 29.29 -6.25
C ALA A 12 6.58 29.94 -6.36
N PRO A 13 7.59 29.52 -5.58
CA PRO A 13 8.96 29.95 -5.80
C PRO A 13 9.44 29.46 -7.19
N PRO A 14 10.29 30.23 -7.89
CA PRO A 14 10.81 29.83 -9.19
C PRO A 14 11.59 28.51 -9.06
N ALA A 15 11.50 27.68 -10.09
CA ALA A 15 11.98 26.28 -10.14
C ALA A 15 13.49 26.09 -9.86
N ASP A 16 14.26 27.16 -9.75
CA ASP A 16 15.73 27.10 -9.72
C ASP A 16 16.39 27.41 -8.35
N SER A 17 15.65 27.64 -7.27
CA SER A 17 16.26 28.17 -6.04
C SER A 17 16.49 27.18 -4.90
N LEU A 18 16.25 25.88 -5.06
CA LEU A 18 16.49 24.85 -4.02
C LEU A 18 17.27 23.60 -4.50
N ALA A 19 18.14 23.77 -5.49
CA ALA A 19 19.06 22.72 -5.86
C ALA A 19 20.34 22.83 -5.00
N HIS A 20 20.47 22.01 -3.98
CA HIS A 20 21.79 21.76 -3.38
C HIS A 20 22.66 21.02 -4.41
N SER A 21 23.63 21.73 -4.99
CA SER A 21 24.63 21.21 -5.90
C SER A 21 25.59 20.31 -5.14
N SER A 22 25.50 19.00 -5.30
CA SER A 22 26.63 18.11 -5.11
C SER A 22 27.33 17.95 -6.46
N SER A 23 28.47 18.62 -6.63
CA SER A 23 29.36 18.45 -7.77
C SER A 23 30.10 17.12 -7.62
N GLY A 24 29.48 16.03 -8.03
CA GLY A 24 30.11 14.74 -8.27
C GLY A 24 30.07 14.47 -9.77
N ASN A 25 31.20 14.12 -10.40
CA ASN A 25 31.28 13.61 -11.76
C ASN A 25 30.46 12.31 -11.85
N HIS A 26 29.14 12.43 -12.01
CA HIS A 26 28.30 11.29 -12.34
C HIS A 26 28.47 11.02 -13.83
N MET A 27 29.05 9.87 -14.14
CA MET A 27 28.93 9.26 -15.47
C MET A 27 27.41 9.27 -15.79
N ALA A 28 27.02 10.08 -16.76
CA ALA A 28 25.62 10.13 -17.21
C ALA A 28 25.28 8.76 -17.82
N ILE A 29 24.68 7.89 -17.04
CA ILE A 29 24.17 6.63 -17.55
C ILE A 29 22.94 7.00 -18.38
N VAL A 30 23.12 7.06 -19.71
CA VAL A 30 21.99 7.12 -20.64
C VAL A 30 21.23 5.81 -20.48
N ARG A 31 19.99 5.88 -20.01
CA ARG A 31 19.14 4.71 -19.82
C ARG A 31 18.17 4.64 -20.98
N ASP A 32 18.14 3.50 -21.61
CA ASP A 32 17.06 3.21 -22.55
C ASP A 32 15.76 3.05 -21.74
N ARG A 33 14.72 3.68 -22.24
CA ARG A 33 13.39 3.57 -21.65
C ARG A 33 12.85 2.15 -21.88
N THR A 34 12.34 1.53 -20.83
CA THR A 34 11.67 0.23 -20.93
C THR A 34 10.49 0.32 -21.93
N PRO A 35 10.32 -0.66 -22.82
CA PRO A 35 9.18 -0.73 -23.73
C PRO A 35 7.84 -0.75 -22.98
N LYS A 36 6.78 -0.26 -23.64
CA LYS A 36 5.42 -0.34 -23.12
C LYS A 36 5.00 -1.79 -22.90
N PRO A 37 4.52 -2.16 -21.70
CA PRO A 37 3.97 -3.49 -21.50
C PRO A 37 2.64 -3.65 -22.24
N PRO A 38 2.28 -4.85 -22.69
CA PRO A 38 0.99 -5.09 -23.31
C PRO A 38 -0.13 -4.92 -22.29
N ARG A 39 -1.08 -4.02 -22.58
CA ARG A 39 -2.31 -3.89 -21.78
C ARG A 39 -3.17 -5.14 -21.97
N ASN A 40 -3.75 -5.64 -20.88
CA ASN A 40 -4.68 -6.76 -20.95
C ASN A 40 -5.90 -6.38 -21.84
N PRO A 41 -6.17 -7.11 -22.93
CA PRO A 41 -7.28 -6.79 -23.83
C PRO A 41 -8.65 -6.92 -23.15
N HIS A 42 -8.76 -7.69 -22.07
CA HIS A 42 -9.98 -7.83 -21.27
C HIS A 42 -10.15 -6.74 -20.21
N LEU A 43 -9.19 -5.82 -20.04
CA LEU A 43 -9.31 -4.68 -19.12
C LEU A 43 -10.31 -3.67 -19.70
N ARG A 44 -11.51 -3.66 -19.13
CA ARG A 44 -12.65 -2.86 -19.58
C ARG A 44 -12.54 -1.38 -19.19
N GLY A 45 -11.97 -1.09 -18.02
CA GLY A 45 -11.91 0.27 -17.47
C GLY A 45 -11.79 0.29 -15.95
N LEU A 46 -12.19 1.41 -15.36
CA LEU A 46 -12.23 1.61 -13.91
C LEU A 46 -13.68 1.66 -13.42
N GLN A 47 -14.04 0.83 -12.45
CA GLN A 47 -15.39 0.73 -11.89
C GLN A 47 -15.45 1.27 -10.47
N CYS A 48 -16.51 2.03 -10.15
CA CYS A 48 -16.74 2.53 -8.81
C CYS A 48 -17.06 1.40 -7.83
N LEU A 49 -16.46 1.43 -6.64
CA LEU A 49 -16.70 0.44 -5.59
C LEU A 49 -18.09 0.50 -4.95
N ARG A 50 -18.83 1.59 -5.15
CA ARG A 50 -20.13 1.81 -4.51
C ARG A 50 -21.32 1.81 -5.48
N CYS A 51 -21.18 2.51 -6.61
CA CYS A 51 -22.30 2.69 -7.57
C CYS A 51 -22.09 1.95 -8.89
N ASP A 52 -21.01 1.16 -9.00
CA ASP A 52 -20.67 0.35 -10.17
C ASP A 52 -20.51 1.11 -11.49
N ALA A 53 -20.57 2.45 -11.48
CA ALA A 53 -20.34 3.26 -12.65
C ALA A 53 -18.95 2.99 -13.24
N LEU A 54 -18.89 2.82 -14.56
CA LEU A 54 -17.67 2.51 -15.30
C LEU A 54 -17.07 3.79 -15.91
N TYR A 55 -15.76 3.91 -15.82
CA TYR A 55 -14.99 5.04 -16.32
C TYR A 55 -13.81 4.57 -17.19
N PRO A 56 -13.33 5.38 -18.13
CA PRO A 56 -12.11 5.09 -18.87
C PRO A 56 -10.90 5.06 -17.91
N ILE A 57 -9.85 4.36 -18.34
CA ILE A 57 -8.57 4.35 -17.65
C ILE A 57 -7.88 5.69 -17.89
N THR A 58 -7.41 6.32 -16.81
CA THR A 58 -6.70 7.60 -16.84
C THR A 58 -5.46 7.55 -15.95
N LEU A 59 -4.54 8.50 -16.14
CA LEU A 59 -3.38 8.68 -15.27
C LEU A 59 -3.75 9.28 -13.91
N THR A 60 -4.86 10.01 -13.83
CA THR A 60 -5.34 10.60 -12.58
C THR A 60 -6.33 9.66 -11.89
N HIS A 61 -6.31 9.62 -10.57
CA HIS A 61 -7.21 8.79 -9.76
C HIS A 61 -7.98 9.64 -8.74
N ASP A 62 -8.98 10.34 -9.21
CA ASP A 62 -9.79 11.29 -8.44
C ASP A 62 -11.03 10.67 -7.79
N GLY A 63 -11.15 9.34 -7.86
CA GLY A 63 -12.31 8.59 -7.37
C GLY A 63 -13.52 8.70 -8.30
N CYS A 64 -14.65 8.25 -7.79
CA CYS A 64 -15.91 8.24 -8.56
C CYS A 64 -16.56 9.62 -8.63
N PRO A 65 -16.68 10.25 -9.82
CA PRO A 65 -17.33 11.56 -9.97
C PRO A 65 -18.80 11.56 -9.56
N ALA A 66 -19.53 10.47 -9.84
CA ALA A 66 -20.95 10.34 -9.47
C ALA A 66 -21.14 10.30 -7.95
N CYS A 67 -20.36 9.45 -7.25
CA CYS A 67 -20.39 9.38 -5.79
C CYS A 67 -19.96 10.69 -5.15
N LYS A 68 -18.94 11.37 -5.70
CA LYS A 68 -18.45 12.65 -5.19
C LYS A 68 -19.55 13.73 -5.20
N ARG A 69 -20.35 13.81 -6.27
CA ARG A 69 -21.52 14.72 -6.33
C ARG A 69 -22.59 14.40 -5.27
N ALA A 70 -22.66 13.14 -4.85
CA ALA A 70 -23.55 12.67 -3.79
C ALA A 70 -22.92 12.73 -2.37
N GLY A 71 -21.76 13.40 -2.22
CA GLY A 71 -21.06 13.56 -0.94
C GLY A 71 -20.24 12.37 -0.48
N PHE A 72 -20.00 11.37 -1.35
CA PHE A 72 -19.22 10.17 -1.02
C PHE A 72 -17.88 10.17 -1.76
N HIS A 73 -16.80 9.96 -1.03
CA HIS A 73 -15.46 9.81 -1.59
C HIS A 73 -15.12 8.31 -1.75
N VAL A 74 -15.27 7.81 -2.96
CA VAL A 74 -15.17 6.38 -3.26
C VAL A 74 -14.11 6.13 -4.32
N ALA A 75 -13.20 5.20 -4.03
CA ALA A 75 -12.17 4.74 -4.96
C ALA A 75 -12.77 3.99 -6.16
N LEU A 76 -11.98 3.87 -7.21
CA LEU A 76 -12.24 3.02 -8.35
C LEU A 76 -11.39 1.76 -8.26
N ARG A 77 -11.81 0.69 -8.93
CA ARG A 77 -11.07 -0.56 -9.11
C ARG A 77 -10.94 -0.91 -10.59
N ALA A 78 -9.99 -1.75 -10.95
CA ALA A 78 -9.97 -2.35 -12.26
C ALA A 78 -11.26 -3.16 -12.52
N SER A 79 -11.75 -3.10 -13.75
CA SER A 79 -12.90 -3.88 -14.22
C SER A 79 -12.48 -4.63 -15.48
N TYR A 80 -12.78 -5.93 -15.51
CA TYR A 80 -12.45 -6.80 -16.63
C TYR A 80 -13.73 -7.31 -17.29
N LEU A 81 -13.59 -7.75 -18.55
CA LEU A 81 -14.67 -8.42 -19.27
C LEU A 81 -14.94 -9.79 -18.61
N PRO A 82 -16.21 -10.26 -18.62
CA PRO A 82 -16.58 -11.52 -17.97
C PRO A 82 -15.93 -12.77 -18.58
N ASP A 83 -15.49 -12.68 -19.85
CA ASP A 83 -14.85 -13.74 -20.61
C ASP A 83 -13.31 -13.70 -20.49
N ALA A 84 -12.77 -12.94 -19.57
CA ALA A 84 -11.33 -12.96 -19.29
C ALA A 84 -10.88 -14.39 -18.95
N PRO A 85 -9.87 -14.96 -19.67
CA PRO A 85 -9.51 -16.36 -19.52
C PRO A 85 -8.85 -16.68 -18.18
N ASP A 86 -8.24 -15.68 -17.55
CA ASP A 86 -7.53 -15.85 -16.30
C ASP A 86 -8.47 -15.79 -15.10
N ALA A 87 -8.32 -16.72 -14.19
CA ALA A 87 -9.03 -16.72 -12.90
C ALA A 87 -8.72 -15.47 -12.06
N MET A 88 -7.59 -14.81 -12.33
CA MET A 88 -7.16 -13.58 -11.67
C MET A 88 -6.54 -12.65 -12.73
N PRO A 89 -7.35 -11.92 -13.50
CA PRO A 89 -6.83 -11.07 -14.56
C PRO A 89 -6.03 -9.90 -13.99
N MET A 90 -4.88 -9.60 -14.60
CA MET A 90 -4.02 -8.46 -14.27
C MET A 90 -4.16 -7.37 -15.34
N PRO A 91 -3.92 -6.08 -15.02
CA PRO A 91 -4.12 -4.98 -15.98
C PRO A 91 -3.10 -4.98 -17.13
N TYR A 92 -1.92 -5.55 -16.88
CA TYR A 92 -0.83 -5.65 -17.86
C TYR A 92 -0.32 -7.08 -17.94
N GLY A 93 0.06 -7.51 -19.13
CA GLY A 93 0.77 -8.75 -19.36
C GLY A 93 2.24 -8.67 -18.94
N PRO A 94 3.02 -9.75 -19.16
CA PRO A 94 4.45 -9.77 -18.88
C PRO A 94 5.17 -8.59 -19.53
N GLY A 95 6.05 -7.94 -18.79
CA GLY A 95 6.78 -6.77 -19.26
C GLY A 95 7.82 -6.35 -18.26
N PHE A 96 7.63 -5.18 -17.63
CA PHE A 96 8.57 -4.68 -16.65
C PHE A 96 8.39 -5.36 -15.30
N THR A 97 9.48 -5.95 -14.77
CA THR A 97 9.56 -6.55 -13.43
C THR A 97 11.00 -6.47 -12.92
N LEU A 98 11.18 -6.39 -11.61
CA LEU A 98 12.45 -6.58 -10.91
C LEU A 98 12.50 -7.91 -10.15
N GLY A 99 11.51 -8.79 -10.36
CA GLY A 99 11.37 -10.08 -9.68
C GLY A 99 10.52 -10.02 -8.43
N GLU A 100 9.64 -9.03 -8.31
CA GLU A 100 8.65 -8.96 -7.21
C GLU A 100 7.62 -10.09 -7.32
N GLY A 101 7.08 -10.47 -6.18
CA GLY A 101 6.13 -11.58 -6.07
C GLY A 101 6.81 -12.91 -5.75
N HIS A 102 6.00 -13.97 -5.76
CA HIS A 102 6.45 -15.33 -5.39
C HIS A 102 7.21 -15.36 -4.05
N THR A 103 6.81 -14.50 -3.13
CA THR A 103 7.42 -14.42 -1.80
C THR A 103 7.03 -15.65 -0.97
N PRO A 104 7.91 -16.12 -0.06
CA PRO A 104 7.63 -17.34 0.69
C PRO A 104 6.43 -17.19 1.64
N LEU A 105 5.66 -18.25 1.79
CA LEU A 105 4.73 -18.48 2.89
C LEU A 105 5.39 -19.44 3.87
N GLN A 106 6.06 -18.91 4.89
CA GLN A 106 6.79 -19.68 5.87
C GLN A 106 5.83 -20.27 6.92
N ASP A 107 5.89 -21.59 7.15
CA ASP A 107 5.14 -22.23 8.22
C ASP A 107 5.83 -21.99 9.57
N MET A 108 5.09 -21.54 10.59
CA MET A 108 5.62 -21.12 11.90
C MET A 108 5.05 -22.00 13.04
N PRO A 109 5.37 -23.31 13.09
CA PRO A 109 4.70 -24.25 14.01
C PRO A 109 4.90 -23.90 15.48
N ALA A 110 6.07 -23.42 15.88
CA ALA A 110 6.32 -23.02 17.27
C ALA A 110 5.47 -21.80 17.69
N LEU A 111 5.27 -20.83 16.77
CA LEU A 111 4.36 -19.71 17.01
C LEU A 111 2.90 -20.16 16.95
N ALA A 112 2.52 -21.05 16.03
CA ALA A 112 1.17 -21.62 15.99
C ALA A 112 0.79 -22.25 17.32
N GLN A 113 1.67 -23.09 17.89
CA GLN A 113 1.48 -23.69 19.22
C GLN A 113 1.38 -22.63 20.32
N ARG A 114 2.29 -21.64 20.31
CA ARG A 114 2.32 -20.57 21.32
C ARG A 114 1.04 -19.73 21.33
N PHE A 115 0.50 -19.42 20.16
CA PHE A 115 -0.70 -18.59 20.00
C PHE A 115 -2.00 -19.42 19.92
N GLY A 116 -1.92 -20.75 20.03
CA GLY A 116 -3.06 -21.64 20.11
C GLY A 116 -3.91 -21.65 18.84
N VAL A 117 -3.29 -21.72 17.67
CA VAL A 117 -3.94 -21.92 16.37
C VAL A 117 -3.45 -23.19 15.71
N ALA A 118 -4.25 -23.79 14.83
CA ALA A 118 -3.85 -25.05 14.17
C ALA A 118 -2.66 -24.86 13.23
N ARG A 119 -2.65 -23.72 12.49
CA ARG A 119 -1.56 -23.36 11.59
C ARG A 119 -1.33 -21.85 11.60
N LEU A 120 -0.07 -21.47 11.55
CA LEU A 120 0.36 -20.07 11.38
C LEU A 120 1.36 -19.97 10.23
N GLY A 121 0.96 -19.34 9.15
CA GLY A 121 1.82 -18.99 8.03
C GLY A 121 2.27 -17.53 8.13
N LEU A 122 3.54 -17.27 7.78
CA LEU A 122 4.08 -15.92 7.63
C LEU A 122 4.32 -15.65 6.15
N LYS A 123 3.51 -14.80 5.54
CA LYS A 123 3.70 -14.34 4.16
C LYS A 123 4.74 -13.24 4.12
N ASP A 124 5.96 -13.59 3.69
CA ASP A 124 7.13 -12.73 3.82
C ASP A 124 7.33 -11.81 2.61
N GLU A 125 6.61 -10.69 2.61
CA GLU A 125 6.72 -9.66 1.59
C GLU A 125 8.04 -8.85 1.68
N SER A 126 8.85 -9.05 2.70
CA SER A 126 10.18 -8.45 2.79
C SER A 126 11.19 -9.09 1.83
N CYS A 127 10.86 -10.23 1.24
CA CYS A 127 11.63 -10.89 0.20
C CYS A 127 11.49 -10.26 -1.19
N ASN A 128 10.62 -9.26 -1.37
CA ASN A 128 10.57 -8.47 -2.60
C ASN A 128 11.87 -7.66 -2.79
N PRO A 129 12.19 -7.24 -4.03
CA PRO A 129 13.48 -6.60 -4.40
C PRO A 129 13.91 -5.43 -3.52
N THR A 130 13.00 -4.58 -3.07
CA THR A 130 13.32 -3.44 -2.20
C THR A 130 13.00 -3.67 -0.73
N GLY A 131 12.70 -4.91 -0.35
CA GLY A 131 12.46 -5.31 1.05
C GLY A 131 11.05 -5.04 1.55
N SER A 132 10.05 -4.86 0.69
CA SER A 132 8.67 -4.65 1.12
C SER A 132 7.61 -5.02 0.08
N HIS A 133 6.38 -5.20 0.55
CA HIS A 133 5.21 -5.43 -0.30
C HIS A 133 4.95 -4.34 -1.35
N LYS A 134 5.56 -3.16 -1.19
CA LYS A 134 5.33 -2.01 -2.09
C LYS A 134 5.73 -2.30 -3.53
N ASP A 135 6.69 -3.18 -3.73
CA ASP A 135 7.21 -3.53 -5.05
C ASP A 135 6.13 -4.06 -5.98
N ARG A 136 5.22 -4.88 -5.46
CA ARG A 136 4.11 -5.43 -6.24
C ARG A 136 3.22 -4.35 -6.85
N MET A 137 2.86 -3.34 -6.04
CA MET A 137 2.07 -2.20 -6.50
C MET A 137 2.88 -1.31 -7.45
N THR A 138 4.13 -1.08 -7.13
CA THR A 138 5.01 -0.19 -7.91
C THR A 138 5.28 -0.74 -9.30
N ALA A 139 5.49 -2.05 -9.45
CA ALA A 139 5.68 -2.69 -10.76
C ALA A 139 4.51 -2.43 -11.71
N VAL A 140 3.29 -2.66 -11.23
CA VAL A 140 2.07 -2.40 -12.03
C VAL A 140 1.86 -0.89 -12.27
N GLY A 141 2.21 -0.05 -11.29
CA GLY A 141 2.18 1.41 -11.45
C GLY A 141 3.16 1.92 -12.50
N VAL A 142 4.38 1.36 -12.55
CA VAL A 142 5.36 1.66 -13.61
C VAL A 142 4.85 1.17 -14.97
N ALA A 143 4.26 -0.02 -15.03
CA ALA A 143 3.64 -0.52 -16.25
C ALA A 143 2.56 0.45 -16.78
N GLN A 144 1.71 0.98 -15.89
CA GLN A 144 0.72 2.01 -16.24
C GLN A 144 1.39 3.31 -16.71
N ALA A 145 2.44 3.78 -16.03
CA ALA A 145 3.18 4.97 -16.42
C ALA A 145 3.78 4.84 -17.83
N LEU A 146 4.39 3.69 -18.13
CA LEU A 146 4.95 3.40 -19.46
C LEU A 146 3.86 3.33 -20.55
N ASP A 147 2.74 2.69 -20.27
CA ASP A 147 1.59 2.58 -21.19
C ASP A 147 1.06 3.96 -21.62
N PHE A 148 1.03 4.91 -20.70
CA PHE A 148 0.57 6.28 -20.92
C PHE A 148 1.67 7.30 -21.26
N ASP A 149 2.87 6.85 -21.61
CA ASP A 149 4.02 7.69 -21.96
C ASP A 149 4.46 8.66 -20.84
N ALA A 150 4.12 8.38 -19.59
CA ALA A 150 4.64 9.16 -18.48
C ALA A 150 6.17 9.01 -18.38
N HIS A 151 6.85 10.10 -18.06
CA HIS A 151 8.30 10.13 -17.91
C HIS A 151 8.75 10.28 -16.46
N THR A 152 7.82 10.57 -15.53
CA THR A 152 8.12 10.80 -14.11
C THR A 152 7.03 10.21 -13.22
N LEU A 153 7.44 9.39 -12.26
CA LEU A 153 6.59 9.01 -11.13
C LEU A 153 6.61 10.12 -10.09
N VAL A 154 5.46 10.46 -9.53
CA VAL A 154 5.36 11.37 -8.38
C VAL A 154 4.55 10.71 -7.27
N LEU A 155 5.02 10.86 -6.02
CA LEU A 155 4.34 10.25 -4.88
C LEU A 155 4.60 10.99 -3.56
N ALA A 156 3.68 10.80 -2.60
CA ALA A 156 3.84 11.26 -1.23
C ALA A 156 4.21 10.06 -0.33
N SER A 157 5.48 9.96 0.04
CA SER A 157 5.96 8.89 0.93
C SER A 157 7.25 9.29 1.63
N SER A 158 7.51 8.70 2.81
CA SER A 158 8.75 8.89 3.58
C SER A 158 9.37 7.55 3.99
N GLY A 159 8.97 6.47 3.33
CA GLY A 159 9.39 5.09 3.66
C GLY A 159 9.34 4.17 2.45
N ASN A 160 8.99 2.91 2.68
CA ASN A 160 9.06 1.80 1.70
C ASN A 160 8.47 2.13 0.32
N ALA A 161 7.37 2.89 0.22
CA ALA A 161 6.79 3.23 -1.08
C ALA A 161 7.69 4.20 -1.88
N ALA A 162 8.42 5.10 -1.21
CA ALA A 162 9.37 6.00 -1.88
C ALA A 162 10.57 5.22 -2.42
N VAL A 163 11.12 4.32 -1.61
CA VAL A 163 12.25 3.46 -2.03
C VAL A 163 11.86 2.57 -3.20
N SER A 164 10.74 1.88 -3.09
CA SER A 164 10.20 1.05 -4.18
C SER A 164 10.02 1.88 -5.47
N ALA A 165 9.35 3.03 -5.40
CA ALA A 165 9.12 3.88 -6.56
C ALA A 165 10.43 4.37 -7.20
N ALA A 166 11.43 4.73 -6.40
CA ALA A 166 12.72 5.17 -6.91
C ALA A 166 13.48 4.05 -7.64
N HIS A 167 13.51 2.83 -7.07
CA HIS A 167 14.15 1.66 -7.70
C HIS A 167 13.47 1.30 -9.03
N TYR A 168 12.16 1.19 -9.03
CA TYR A 168 11.40 0.79 -10.22
C TYR A 168 11.40 1.87 -11.30
N ALA A 169 11.30 3.16 -10.92
CA ALA A 169 11.46 4.27 -11.85
C ALA A 169 12.86 4.27 -12.46
N TRP A 170 13.91 4.11 -11.63
CA TRP A 170 15.27 4.02 -12.09
C TRP A 170 15.47 2.91 -13.11
N ALA A 171 15.00 1.71 -12.84
CA ALA A 171 15.14 0.55 -13.73
C ALA A 171 14.33 0.71 -15.03
N ALA A 172 13.19 1.43 -14.98
CA ALA A 172 12.34 1.68 -16.16
C ALA A 172 12.79 2.89 -17.01
N GLY A 173 13.84 3.60 -16.62
CA GLY A 173 14.27 4.83 -17.29
C GLY A 173 13.34 6.03 -17.06
N LEU A 174 12.59 6.03 -15.94
CA LEU A 174 11.70 7.11 -15.53
C LEU A 174 12.35 8.00 -14.45
N GLY A 175 11.93 9.26 -14.37
CA GLY A 175 12.19 10.13 -13.23
C GLY A 175 11.34 9.73 -12.01
N CYS A 176 11.81 10.11 -10.82
CA CYS A 176 11.04 9.92 -9.57
C CYS A 176 11.06 11.21 -8.73
N GLU A 177 9.90 11.72 -8.37
CA GLU A 177 9.72 12.86 -7.48
C GLU A 177 8.98 12.42 -6.21
N VAL A 178 9.57 12.68 -5.05
CA VAL A 178 9.06 12.22 -3.75
C VAL A 178 8.75 13.42 -2.85
N ALA A 179 7.47 13.62 -2.56
CA ALA A 179 7.04 14.56 -1.53
C ALA A 179 7.16 13.90 -0.15
N THR A 180 8.05 14.41 0.69
CA THR A 180 8.37 13.89 2.03
C THR A 180 8.25 14.97 3.09
N TYR A 181 8.64 14.70 4.34
CA TYR A 181 8.75 15.66 5.44
C TYR A 181 10.13 15.57 6.12
N GLU A 182 10.48 16.55 6.93
CA GLU A 182 11.81 16.66 7.58
C GLU A 182 12.20 15.42 8.39
N GLY A 183 11.24 14.74 9.00
CA GLY A 183 11.45 13.51 9.77
C GLY A 183 11.64 12.24 8.93
N MET A 184 11.90 12.34 7.61
CA MET A 184 12.20 11.15 6.81
C MET A 184 13.48 10.46 7.33
N PRO A 185 13.43 9.14 7.64
CA PRO A 185 14.61 8.43 8.13
C PRO A 185 15.78 8.48 7.12
N ALA A 186 16.98 8.70 7.64
CA ALA A 186 18.18 8.86 6.82
C ALA A 186 18.49 7.63 5.95
N THR A 187 18.11 6.43 6.38
CA THR A 187 18.25 5.19 5.60
C THR A 187 17.46 5.24 4.30
N TYR A 188 16.23 5.72 4.33
CA TYR A 188 15.43 5.91 3.12
C TYR A 188 15.95 7.07 2.27
N ALA A 189 16.29 8.20 2.90
CA ALA A 189 16.81 9.36 2.19
C ALA A 189 18.02 9.02 1.33
N ARG A 190 19.02 8.30 1.90
CA ARG A 190 20.22 7.88 1.18
C ARG A 190 19.91 6.97 -0.02
N GLN A 191 18.94 6.06 0.09
CA GLN A 191 18.54 5.22 -1.03
C GLN A 191 17.94 6.04 -2.18
N LEU A 192 17.08 7.02 -1.86
CA LEU A 192 16.50 7.92 -2.86
C LEU A 192 17.59 8.74 -3.57
N ASP A 193 18.55 9.30 -2.82
CA ASP A 193 19.63 10.10 -3.36
C ASP A 193 20.53 9.26 -4.29
N ALA A 194 20.85 8.03 -3.90
CA ALA A 194 21.66 7.10 -4.71
C ALA A 194 20.98 6.75 -6.05
N LEU A 195 19.66 6.78 -6.12
CA LEU A 195 18.86 6.49 -7.32
C LEU A 195 18.50 7.77 -8.10
N GLY A 196 18.98 8.94 -7.67
CA GLY A 196 18.68 10.21 -8.32
C GLY A 196 17.22 10.66 -8.23
N ALA A 197 16.48 10.14 -7.25
CA ALA A 197 15.11 10.60 -7.00
C ALA A 197 15.13 12.00 -6.38
N ARG A 198 14.28 12.90 -6.88
CA ARG A 198 14.17 14.27 -6.36
C ARG A 198 13.26 14.28 -5.13
N ARG A 199 13.77 14.78 -4.01
CA ARG A 199 13.00 14.91 -2.76
C ARG A 199 12.52 16.34 -2.56
N TYR A 200 11.22 16.50 -2.25
CA TYR A 200 10.60 17.76 -1.89
C TYR A 200 10.06 17.64 -0.46
N VAL A 201 10.49 18.52 0.43
CA VAL A 201 10.21 18.47 1.87
C VAL A 201 9.07 19.42 2.22
N PHE A 202 8.09 18.91 2.97
CA PHE A 202 6.89 19.64 3.40
C PHE A 202 6.69 19.50 4.92
N ALA A 203 6.05 20.49 5.52
CA ALA A 203 5.75 20.47 6.95
C ALA A 203 4.69 19.41 7.34
N ASP A 204 3.77 19.08 6.43
CA ASP A 204 2.63 18.21 6.72
C ASP A 204 2.17 17.38 5.52
N ASN A 205 1.19 16.52 5.77
CA ASN A 205 0.58 15.68 4.74
C ASN A 205 -0.23 16.48 3.71
N ALA A 206 -0.82 17.62 4.08
CA ALA A 206 -1.65 18.42 3.19
C ALA A 206 -0.78 19.04 2.09
N GLY A 207 0.38 19.62 2.45
CA GLY A 207 1.37 20.13 1.52
C GLY A 207 1.91 19.07 0.57
N ARG A 208 2.28 17.89 1.11
CA ARG A 208 2.74 16.75 0.30
C ARG A 208 1.71 16.31 -0.74
N TRP A 209 0.45 16.21 -0.33
CA TRP A 209 -0.63 15.78 -1.23
C TRP A 209 -1.02 16.86 -2.23
N ALA A 210 -0.95 18.14 -1.83
CA ALA A 210 -1.15 19.27 -2.75
C ALA A 210 -0.09 19.27 -3.87
N PHE A 211 1.18 19.03 -3.52
CA PHE A 211 2.28 18.92 -4.48
C PHE A 211 2.04 17.76 -5.46
N VAL A 212 1.75 16.54 -4.96
CA VAL A 212 1.49 15.39 -5.84
C VAL A 212 0.29 15.63 -6.74
N ARG A 213 -0.78 16.24 -6.21
CA ARG A 213 -1.96 16.61 -7.00
C ARG A 213 -1.64 17.59 -8.10
N GLU A 214 -0.83 18.61 -7.81
CA GLU A 214 -0.38 19.59 -8.81
C GLU A 214 0.43 18.89 -9.90
N ARG A 215 1.46 18.12 -9.53
CA ARG A 215 2.29 17.38 -10.48
C ARG A 215 1.50 16.41 -11.35
N SER A 216 0.47 15.77 -10.80
CA SER A 216 -0.38 14.83 -11.55
C SER A 216 -1.18 15.48 -12.69
N GLN A 217 -1.25 16.82 -12.74
CA GLN A 217 -1.90 17.56 -13.83
C GLN A 217 -0.94 17.88 -14.98
N TYR A 218 0.38 17.71 -14.79
CA TYR A 218 1.36 17.99 -15.83
C TYR A 218 1.49 16.81 -16.79
N PRO A 219 1.60 17.05 -18.10
CA PRO A 219 1.86 16.01 -19.08
C PRO A 219 3.09 15.18 -18.72
N GLY A 220 2.98 13.85 -18.81
CA GLY A 220 4.09 12.95 -18.53
C GLY A 220 4.35 12.67 -17.06
N TYR A 221 3.54 13.16 -16.12
CA TYR A 221 3.61 12.81 -14.71
C TYR A 221 2.56 11.77 -14.34
N PHE A 222 2.97 10.76 -13.56
CA PHE A 222 2.07 9.75 -13.01
C PHE A 222 2.12 9.74 -11.48
N ALA A 223 0.99 10.04 -10.84
CA ALA A 223 0.87 9.97 -9.39
C ALA A 223 0.59 8.53 -8.94
N LEU A 224 1.55 7.91 -8.23
CA LEU A 224 1.45 6.52 -7.81
C LEU A 224 0.60 6.35 -6.54
N THR A 225 0.79 7.23 -5.54
CA THR A 225 0.12 7.10 -4.23
C THR A 225 -1.02 8.11 -4.07
N ASN A 226 -1.80 7.98 -2.98
CA ASN A 226 -2.89 8.90 -2.68
C ASN A 226 -2.41 10.35 -2.59
N TYR A 227 -3.19 11.24 -3.18
CA TYR A 227 -3.00 12.70 -3.14
C TYR A 227 -4.32 13.46 -2.89
N ARG A 228 -5.38 12.77 -2.51
CA ARG A 228 -6.71 13.33 -2.26
C ARG A 228 -7.06 13.34 -0.78
N LEU A 229 -7.85 14.33 -0.40
CA LEU A 229 -8.58 14.43 0.87
C LEU A 229 -10.08 14.60 0.59
N PRO A 230 -10.93 13.79 1.19
CA PRO A 230 -10.66 12.54 1.90
C PRO A 230 -9.87 11.53 1.07
N ALA A 231 -9.10 10.65 1.75
CA ALA A 231 -8.23 9.70 1.08
C ALA A 231 -9.01 8.67 0.26
N LEU A 232 -8.49 8.35 -0.92
CA LEU A 232 -9.08 7.37 -1.85
C LEU A 232 -8.26 6.08 -1.98
N GLY A 233 -6.98 6.12 -1.64
CA GLY A 233 -6.01 5.06 -1.92
C GLY A 233 -5.05 5.43 -3.06
N SER A 234 -4.16 4.53 -3.41
CA SER A 234 -3.20 4.66 -4.49
C SER A 234 -3.85 4.46 -5.87
N ALA A 235 -3.06 4.55 -6.94
CA ALA A 235 -3.55 4.37 -8.31
C ALA A 235 -4.29 3.02 -8.48
N PRO A 236 -5.52 3.00 -8.98
CA PRO A 236 -6.38 1.82 -8.96
C PRO A 236 -5.80 0.60 -9.66
N LEU A 237 -5.14 0.78 -10.83
CA LEU A 237 -4.51 -0.34 -11.53
C LEU A 237 -3.24 -0.81 -10.81
N ALA A 238 -2.49 0.09 -10.17
CA ALA A 238 -1.30 -0.28 -9.42
C ALA A 238 -1.64 -1.21 -8.23
N ILE A 239 -2.76 -0.96 -7.54
CA ILE A 239 -3.22 -1.79 -6.41
C ILE A 239 -3.48 -3.25 -6.84
N GLU A 240 -3.83 -3.52 -8.10
CA GLU A 240 -4.00 -4.88 -8.63
C GLU A 240 -2.72 -5.73 -8.45
N GLY A 241 -1.54 -5.11 -8.37
CA GLY A 241 -0.28 -5.79 -8.09
C GLY A 241 -0.25 -6.59 -6.79
N TYR A 242 -1.16 -6.34 -5.86
CA TYR A 242 -1.29 -7.13 -4.62
C TYR A 242 -2.16 -8.38 -4.76
N LYS A 243 -2.95 -8.52 -5.83
CA LYS A 243 -3.84 -9.67 -6.03
C LYS A 243 -3.12 -11.03 -6.02
N PRO A 244 -1.92 -11.17 -6.63
CA PRO A 244 -1.20 -12.45 -6.66
C PRO A 244 -0.92 -13.03 -5.27
N ILE A 245 -0.85 -12.21 -4.21
CA ILE A 245 -0.69 -12.69 -2.83
C ILE A 245 -1.78 -13.72 -2.46
N ALA A 246 -3.02 -13.51 -2.91
CA ALA A 246 -4.12 -14.44 -2.64
C ALA A 246 -3.89 -15.83 -3.27
N LEU A 247 -3.41 -15.86 -4.51
CA LEU A 247 -3.10 -17.10 -5.21
C LEU A 247 -1.88 -17.80 -4.61
N GLU A 248 -0.84 -17.03 -4.25
CA GLU A 248 0.35 -17.55 -3.60
C GLU A 248 0.00 -18.18 -2.23
N CYS A 249 -0.80 -17.50 -1.40
CA CYS A 249 -1.27 -18.06 -0.13
C CYS A 249 -2.06 -19.36 -0.35
N LEU A 250 -2.94 -19.41 -1.36
CA LEU A 250 -3.74 -20.60 -1.68
C LEU A 250 -2.86 -21.77 -2.12
N ASN A 251 -1.86 -21.52 -2.97
CA ASN A 251 -1.00 -22.57 -3.53
C ASN A 251 -0.04 -23.14 -2.49
N ASP A 252 0.55 -22.27 -1.65
CA ASP A 252 1.62 -22.64 -0.71
C ASP A 252 1.08 -23.13 0.63
N GLY A 253 -0.12 -22.69 1.02
CA GLY A 253 -0.66 -22.95 2.35
C GLY A 253 -2.09 -23.48 2.41
N GLY A 254 -2.75 -23.63 1.26
CA GLY A 254 -4.19 -23.86 1.18
C GLY A 254 -4.98 -22.60 1.50
N LEU A 255 -6.32 -22.69 1.47
CA LEU A 255 -7.17 -21.55 1.77
C LEU A 255 -7.08 -21.18 3.26
N PRO A 256 -6.59 -19.97 3.62
CA PRO A 256 -6.58 -19.54 5.01
C PRO A 256 -8.00 -19.25 5.51
N ASP A 257 -8.21 -19.38 6.83
CA ASP A 257 -9.42 -18.91 7.51
C ASP A 257 -9.35 -17.42 7.78
N HIS A 258 -8.15 -16.95 8.17
CA HIS A 258 -7.90 -15.59 8.55
C HIS A 258 -6.59 -15.08 7.97
N ILE A 259 -6.58 -13.80 7.57
CA ILE A 259 -5.35 -13.08 7.19
C ILE A 259 -5.27 -11.81 8.05
N VAL A 260 -4.14 -11.61 8.72
CA VAL A 260 -3.86 -10.44 9.57
C VAL A 260 -2.92 -9.50 8.82
N ILE A 261 -3.35 -8.25 8.62
CA ILE A 261 -2.73 -7.32 7.67
C ILE A 261 -2.46 -5.97 8.34
N PRO A 262 -1.20 -5.59 8.63
CA PRO A 262 -0.87 -4.22 9.02
C PRO A 262 -1.33 -3.21 7.96
N THR A 263 -2.04 -2.17 8.38
CA THR A 263 -2.72 -1.29 7.43
C THR A 263 -2.53 0.20 7.68
N ALA A 264 -2.22 0.95 6.61
CA ALA A 264 -2.29 2.41 6.56
C ALA A 264 -3.63 2.87 5.95
N ARG A 265 -3.76 2.78 4.61
CA ARG A 265 -4.96 3.18 3.85
C ARG A 265 -5.67 2.01 3.16
N GLY A 266 -5.18 0.79 3.34
CA GLY A 266 -5.84 -0.43 2.92
C GLY A 266 -5.57 -0.88 1.48
N ASP A 267 -4.64 -0.28 0.77
CA ASP A 267 -4.31 -0.69 -0.60
C ASP A 267 -3.91 -2.18 -0.67
N LEU A 268 -3.05 -2.64 0.27
CA LEU A 268 -2.66 -4.05 0.38
C LEU A 268 -3.86 -4.94 0.70
N ALA A 269 -4.64 -4.58 1.72
CA ALA A 269 -5.81 -5.36 2.13
C ALA A 269 -6.85 -5.45 1.01
N TRP A 270 -7.07 -4.35 0.28
CA TRP A 270 -7.95 -4.34 -0.89
C TRP A 270 -7.45 -5.26 -2.00
N GLY A 271 -6.15 -5.20 -2.35
CA GLY A 271 -5.59 -6.06 -3.38
C GLY A 271 -5.69 -7.55 -3.01
N ILE A 272 -5.38 -7.92 -1.76
CA ILE A 272 -5.56 -9.30 -1.26
C ILE A 272 -7.04 -9.72 -1.35
N TYR A 273 -7.97 -8.87 -0.88
CA TYR A 273 -9.41 -9.12 -1.03
C TYR A 273 -9.82 -9.31 -2.49
N ALA A 274 -9.36 -8.42 -3.38
CA ALA A 274 -9.68 -8.50 -4.80
C ALA A 274 -9.18 -9.80 -5.43
N GLY A 275 -7.99 -10.28 -5.05
CA GLY A 275 -7.45 -11.56 -5.49
C GLY A 275 -8.31 -12.74 -5.02
N PHE A 276 -8.68 -12.79 -3.76
CA PHE A 276 -9.58 -13.86 -3.24
C PHE A 276 -10.98 -13.78 -3.85
N ARG A 277 -11.51 -12.59 -4.07
CA ARG A 277 -12.79 -12.39 -4.77
C ARG A 277 -12.74 -12.94 -6.20
N ASP A 278 -11.66 -12.70 -6.93
CA ASP A 278 -11.47 -13.22 -8.27
C ASP A 278 -11.38 -14.75 -8.27
N LEU A 279 -10.62 -15.35 -7.32
CA LEU A 279 -10.56 -16.81 -7.13
C LEU A 279 -11.92 -17.42 -6.75
N LEU A 280 -12.71 -16.74 -5.92
CA LEU A 280 -14.07 -17.15 -5.58
C LEU A 280 -15.00 -17.12 -6.80
N ALA A 281 -14.95 -16.05 -7.58
CA ALA A 281 -15.72 -15.91 -8.82
C ALA A 281 -15.34 -16.97 -9.87
N ALA A 282 -14.07 -17.37 -9.92
CA ALA A 282 -13.57 -18.45 -10.77
C ALA A 282 -13.84 -19.86 -10.23
N GLY A 283 -14.53 -20.01 -9.10
CA GLY A 283 -14.80 -21.30 -8.45
C GLY A 283 -13.57 -22.03 -7.91
N ARG A 284 -12.42 -21.34 -7.75
CA ARG A 284 -11.17 -21.91 -7.24
C ARG A 284 -11.19 -22.08 -5.72
N ILE A 285 -12.04 -21.34 -5.05
CA ILE A 285 -12.27 -21.41 -3.58
C ILE A 285 -13.77 -21.34 -3.30
N ALA A 286 -14.20 -21.87 -2.14
CA ALA A 286 -15.60 -21.92 -1.73
C ALA A 286 -16.04 -20.74 -0.85
N ARG A 287 -15.08 -20.01 -0.26
CA ARG A 287 -15.32 -18.91 0.66
C ARG A 287 -14.16 -17.91 0.65
N LEU A 288 -14.42 -16.71 1.12
CA LEU A 288 -13.37 -15.71 1.37
C LEU A 288 -12.72 -15.96 2.76
N PRO A 289 -11.41 -15.72 2.92
CA PRO A 289 -10.80 -15.61 4.24
C PRO A 289 -11.28 -14.33 4.93
N ARG A 290 -11.33 -14.33 6.27
CA ARG A 290 -11.59 -13.10 7.03
C ARG A 290 -10.32 -12.25 7.10
N LEU A 291 -10.42 -10.96 6.75
CA LEU A 291 -9.31 -10.03 6.77
C LEU A 291 -9.36 -9.17 8.04
N TRP A 292 -8.31 -9.25 8.85
CA TRP A 292 -8.12 -8.46 10.05
C TRP A 292 -7.11 -7.36 9.80
N LEU A 293 -7.56 -6.10 9.78
CA LEU A 293 -6.74 -4.95 9.45
C LEU A 293 -6.18 -4.34 10.75
N VAL A 294 -4.85 -4.38 10.90
CA VAL A 294 -4.16 -3.91 12.11
C VAL A 294 -3.80 -2.46 11.97
N GLU A 295 -4.17 -1.66 12.95
CA GLU A 295 -3.92 -0.21 12.99
C GLU A 295 -3.31 0.22 14.34
N PRO A 296 -2.42 1.23 14.37
CA PRO A 296 -1.72 1.62 15.60
C PRO A 296 -2.57 2.41 16.59
N PHE A 297 -3.65 3.00 16.12
CA PHE A 297 -4.67 3.70 16.93
C PHE A 297 -6.00 3.66 16.18
N ALA A 298 -7.09 3.83 16.91
CA ALA A 298 -8.44 3.60 16.40
C ALA A 298 -8.84 4.57 15.27
N ARG A 299 -9.00 4.06 14.07
CA ARG A 299 -9.50 4.74 12.86
C ARG A 299 -10.57 3.90 12.19
N LEU A 300 -10.16 2.80 11.54
CA LEU A 300 -11.09 1.85 10.90
C LEU A 300 -12.01 1.23 11.94
N SER A 301 -11.51 0.89 13.12
CA SER A 301 -12.33 0.38 14.23
C SER A 301 -13.44 1.37 14.63
N ARG A 302 -13.15 2.69 14.66
CA ARG A 302 -14.17 3.72 14.90
C ARG A 302 -15.20 3.79 13.75
N VAL A 303 -14.73 3.69 12.50
CA VAL A 303 -15.63 3.69 11.33
C VAL A 303 -16.54 2.46 11.35
N LEU A 304 -16.01 1.28 11.67
CA LEU A 304 -16.80 0.04 11.80
C LEU A 304 -17.81 0.11 12.95
N ALA A 305 -17.52 0.90 13.98
CA ALA A 305 -18.47 1.20 15.07
C ALA A 305 -19.48 2.33 14.77
N GLY A 306 -19.57 2.78 13.50
CA GLY A 306 -20.53 3.81 13.06
C GLY A 306 -19.96 5.22 12.91
N GLY A 307 -18.65 5.40 13.08
CA GLY A 307 -17.97 6.67 12.82
C GLY A 307 -17.94 7.05 11.35
N ALA A 308 -17.68 8.33 11.06
CA ALA A 308 -17.68 8.85 9.69
C ALA A 308 -16.52 8.28 8.86
N LEU A 309 -16.80 7.67 7.72
CA LEU A 309 -15.78 7.11 6.82
C LEU A 309 -14.79 8.20 6.34
N ASN A 310 -15.26 9.41 6.09
CA ASN A 310 -14.45 10.54 5.66
C ASN A 310 -13.87 11.35 6.84
N GLY A 311 -13.97 10.82 8.06
CA GLY A 311 -13.45 11.44 9.28
C GLY A 311 -11.92 11.47 9.32
N SER A 312 -11.39 12.35 10.17
CA SER A 312 -9.98 12.36 10.55
C SER A 312 -9.85 11.82 11.98
N TYR A 313 -8.99 10.84 12.15
CA TYR A 313 -8.76 10.12 13.40
C TYR A 313 -7.26 10.20 13.74
N PRO A 314 -6.77 11.36 14.19
CA PRO A 314 -5.34 11.54 14.49
C PRO A 314 -4.90 10.69 15.68
N GLY A 315 -3.65 10.28 15.67
CA GLY A 315 -2.98 9.57 16.76
C GLY A 315 -1.46 9.68 16.60
N HIS A 316 -0.74 9.33 17.64
CA HIS A 316 0.71 9.26 17.64
C HIS A 316 1.17 7.81 17.76
N THR A 317 2.21 7.44 17.03
CA THR A 317 2.75 6.08 17.03
C THR A 317 4.17 6.05 16.47
N ALA A 318 4.97 5.12 16.97
CA ALA A 318 6.25 4.73 16.38
C ALA A 318 6.08 3.83 15.13
N GLN A 319 4.90 3.28 14.90
CA GLN A 319 4.55 2.48 13.71
C GLN A 319 4.33 3.42 12.49
N PHE A 320 5.36 4.15 12.08
CA PHE A 320 5.27 5.29 11.18
C PHE A 320 4.69 4.96 9.79
N SER A 321 4.92 3.75 9.26
CA SER A 321 4.40 3.31 7.95
C SER A 321 2.86 3.18 7.95
N THR A 322 2.25 3.03 9.14
CA THR A 322 0.80 2.89 9.32
C THR A 322 0.13 4.09 10.01
N ALA A 323 0.87 5.17 10.29
CA ALA A 323 0.45 6.33 11.10
C ALA A 323 -0.57 7.28 10.45
N GLY A 324 -1.12 7.01 9.27
CA GLY A 324 -2.09 7.91 8.61
C GLY A 324 -3.39 8.06 9.39
N ALA A 325 -3.95 9.28 9.44
CA ALA A 325 -5.15 9.61 10.25
C ALA A 325 -6.49 9.37 9.54
N THR A 326 -6.51 8.85 8.32
CA THR A 326 -7.71 8.72 7.49
C THR A 326 -8.02 7.26 7.16
N VAL A 327 -9.30 6.96 6.96
CA VAL A 327 -9.80 5.68 6.46
C VAL A 327 -10.22 5.83 5.00
N THR A 328 -10.06 4.79 4.19
CA THR A 328 -10.54 4.75 2.81
C THR A 328 -11.72 3.79 2.67
N TYR A 329 -12.50 3.98 1.61
CA TYR A 329 -13.55 3.03 1.25
C TYR A 329 -12.99 1.62 0.97
N LEU A 330 -11.75 1.52 0.47
CA LEU A 330 -11.04 0.26 0.25
C LEU A 330 -10.87 -0.55 1.54
N GLN A 331 -10.38 0.11 2.62
CA GLN A 331 -10.22 -0.53 3.93
C GLN A 331 -11.54 -1.04 4.49
N TRP A 332 -12.52 -0.14 4.52
CA TRP A 332 -13.84 -0.44 5.06
C TRP A 332 -14.47 -1.62 4.31
N GLN A 333 -14.43 -1.61 2.99
CA GLN A 333 -15.02 -2.66 2.19
C GLN A 333 -14.28 -3.99 2.30
N ALA A 334 -12.94 -3.99 2.33
CA ALA A 334 -12.16 -5.21 2.50
C ALA A 334 -12.47 -5.90 3.85
N ALA A 335 -12.57 -5.13 4.93
CA ALA A 335 -12.92 -5.66 6.24
C ALA A 335 -14.37 -6.18 6.29
N THR A 336 -15.34 -5.38 5.83
CA THR A 336 -16.78 -5.74 5.94
C THR A 336 -17.18 -6.87 4.99
N ALA A 337 -16.68 -6.86 3.75
CA ALA A 337 -17.03 -7.87 2.75
C ALA A 337 -16.47 -9.27 3.08
N THR A 338 -15.45 -9.36 3.91
CA THR A 338 -14.85 -10.63 4.34
C THR A 338 -15.34 -11.12 5.71
N GLY A 339 -16.19 -10.34 6.39
CA GLY A 339 -16.59 -10.62 7.77
C GLY A 339 -15.42 -10.56 8.77
N GLY A 340 -14.36 -9.84 8.40
CA GLY A 340 -13.24 -9.52 9.26
C GLY A 340 -13.48 -8.25 10.08
N GLY A 341 -12.42 -7.46 10.33
CA GLY A 341 -12.54 -6.25 11.13
C GLY A 341 -11.24 -5.47 11.25
N ALA A 342 -11.18 -4.61 12.27
CA ALA A 342 -10.00 -3.84 12.62
C ALA A 342 -9.51 -4.22 14.03
N VAL A 343 -8.18 -4.25 14.21
CA VAL A 343 -7.52 -4.50 15.49
C VAL A 343 -6.58 -3.35 15.78
N VAL A 344 -6.72 -2.75 16.96
CA VAL A 344 -5.82 -1.68 17.40
C VAL A 344 -4.68 -2.30 18.18
N VAL A 345 -3.45 -2.06 17.74
CA VAL A 345 -2.23 -2.54 18.39
C VAL A 345 -1.31 -1.36 18.68
N GLY A 346 -1.11 -1.08 19.96
CA GLY A 346 -0.22 -0.02 20.44
C GLY A 346 1.26 -0.33 20.20
N ASP A 347 2.12 0.70 20.39
CA ASP A 347 3.55 0.59 20.13
C ASP A 347 4.24 -0.45 21.01
N ASP A 348 3.87 -0.57 22.29
CA ASP A 348 4.49 -1.52 23.21
C ASP A 348 4.13 -2.96 22.88
N GLU A 349 2.89 -3.23 22.47
CA GLU A 349 2.45 -4.54 21.99
C GLU A 349 3.19 -4.92 20.70
N ALA A 350 3.34 -3.95 19.79
CA ALA A 350 4.09 -4.16 18.55
C ALA A 350 5.58 -4.44 18.80
N ARG A 351 6.22 -3.73 19.78
CA ARG A 351 7.61 -3.99 20.20
C ARG A 351 7.77 -5.39 20.80
N ALA A 352 6.86 -5.78 21.70
CA ALA A 352 6.86 -7.12 22.29
C ALA A 352 6.71 -8.20 21.22
N ALA A 353 5.79 -8.04 20.28
CA ALA A 353 5.60 -8.93 19.15
C ALA A 353 6.85 -9.02 18.26
N ARG A 354 7.53 -7.88 18.01
CA ARG A 354 8.78 -7.84 17.25
C ARG A 354 9.89 -8.64 17.91
N GLN A 355 10.01 -8.60 19.25
CA GLN A 355 10.97 -9.42 19.98
C GLN A 355 10.65 -10.93 19.86
N VAL A 356 9.36 -11.29 19.92
CA VAL A 356 8.94 -12.68 19.71
C VAL A 356 9.29 -13.17 18.30
N LEU A 357 9.03 -12.36 17.27
CA LEU A 357 9.40 -12.66 15.88
C LEU A 357 10.91 -12.79 15.73
N ALA A 358 11.69 -11.90 16.32
CA ALA A 358 13.15 -11.96 16.30
C ALA A 358 13.69 -13.25 16.94
N GLY A 359 13.10 -13.68 18.08
CA GLY A 359 13.40 -14.97 18.70
C GLY A 359 13.04 -16.18 17.84
N ALA A 360 12.13 -16.03 16.88
CA ALA A 360 11.78 -17.03 15.89
C ALA A 360 12.56 -16.89 14.56
N GLY A 361 13.59 -16.02 14.52
CA GLY A 361 14.44 -15.79 13.33
C GLY A 361 13.84 -14.83 12.29
N VAL A 362 12.78 -14.11 12.63
CA VAL A 362 12.09 -13.20 11.70
C VAL A 362 12.47 -11.73 12.00
N SER A 363 13.07 -11.05 11.03
CA SER A 363 13.39 -9.61 11.10
C SER A 363 12.23 -8.78 10.58
N ALA A 364 11.40 -8.23 11.47
CA ALA A 364 10.19 -7.50 11.12
C ALA A 364 10.30 -5.99 11.39
N GLU A 365 9.84 -5.14 10.44
CA GLU A 365 9.51 -3.73 10.72
C GLU A 365 8.46 -3.66 11.84
N LEU A 366 8.49 -2.61 12.70
CA LEU A 366 7.56 -2.50 13.82
C LEU A 366 6.10 -2.58 13.39
N CYS A 367 5.75 -1.94 12.27
CA CYS A 367 4.40 -2.03 11.69
C CYS A 367 4.02 -3.47 11.30
N ALA A 368 4.98 -4.22 10.75
CA ALA A 368 4.75 -5.61 10.33
C ALA A 368 4.57 -6.52 11.55
N ALA A 369 5.35 -6.29 12.61
CA ALA A 369 5.27 -7.07 13.85
C ALA A 369 3.92 -6.92 14.58
N ALA A 370 3.23 -5.79 14.43
CA ALA A 370 1.91 -5.57 15.01
C ALA A 370 0.89 -6.65 14.62
N GLY A 371 1.07 -7.31 13.48
CA GLY A 371 0.24 -8.45 13.06
C GLY A 371 0.23 -9.61 14.06
N LEU A 372 1.39 -9.91 14.67
CA LEU A 372 1.47 -10.98 15.68
C LEU A 372 0.78 -10.59 17.00
N ALA A 373 0.90 -9.33 17.43
CA ALA A 373 0.16 -8.83 18.60
C ALA A 373 -1.36 -8.84 18.35
N ALA A 374 -1.79 -8.47 17.15
CA ALA A 374 -3.19 -8.56 16.76
C ALA A 374 -3.72 -10.00 16.80
N LEU A 375 -2.93 -11.00 16.40
CA LEU A 375 -3.30 -12.41 16.53
C LEU A 375 -3.59 -12.78 17.99
N GLN A 376 -2.77 -12.34 18.94
CA GLN A 376 -3.02 -12.58 20.36
C GLN A 376 -4.39 -12.02 20.79
N GLN A 377 -4.67 -10.75 20.49
CA GLN A 377 -5.96 -10.11 20.84
C GLN A 377 -7.15 -10.84 20.21
N LEU A 378 -7.01 -11.28 18.94
CA LEU A 378 -8.06 -12.01 18.22
C LEU A 378 -8.29 -13.43 18.81
N ARG A 379 -7.27 -14.06 19.35
CA ARG A 379 -7.37 -15.32 20.08
C ARG A 379 -8.05 -15.11 21.44
N ASP A 380 -7.62 -14.11 22.18
CA ASP A 380 -8.15 -13.79 23.51
C ASP A 380 -9.65 -13.42 23.46
N SER A 381 -10.07 -12.75 22.39
CA SER A 381 -11.48 -12.43 22.12
C SER A 381 -12.28 -13.56 21.46
N SER A 382 -11.67 -14.70 21.19
CA SER A 382 -12.28 -15.84 20.46
C SER A 382 -12.76 -15.49 19.03
N ALA A 383 -12.27 -14.41 18.43
CA ALA A 383 -12.56 -14.04 17.05
C ALA A 383 -11.86 -14.99 16.04
N ILE A 384 -10.77 -15.61 16.46
CA ILE A 384 -10.06 -16.68 15.74
C ILE A 384 -10.15 -17.96 16.59
N ALA A 385 -10.64 -19.05 16.01
CA ALA A 385 -10.77 -20.35 16.66
C ALA A 385 -9.41 -21.09 16.76
N ALA A 386 -9.33 -22.11 17.65
CA ALA A 386 -8.07 -22.86 17.87
C ALA A 386 -7.69 -23.74 16.67
N ASP A 387 -8.66 -24.16 15.88
CA ASP A 387 -8.50 -24.99 14.68
C ASP A 387 -8.24 -24.18 13.40
N ALA A 388 -8.10 -22.86 13.52
CA ALA A 388 -7.95 -21.97 12.38
C ALA A 388 -6.56 -22.05 11.71
N ASN A 389 -6.57 -21.91 10.38
CA ASN A 389 -5.39 -21.62 9.55
C ASN A 389 -5.26 -20.10 9.38
N VAL A 390 -4.20 -19.52 9.94
CA VAL A 390 -3.98 -18.07 9.98
C VAL A 390 -2.73 -17.70 9.16
N VAL A 391 -2.82 -16.64 8.37
CA VAL A 391 -1.69 -16.04 7.68
C VAL A 391 -1.42 -14.64 8.25
N LEU A 392 -0.18 -14.38 8.66
CA LEU A 392 0.31 -13.04 9.00
C LEU A 392 1.06 -12.45 7.80
N MET A 393 0.76 -11.19 7.48
CA MET A 393 1.49 -10.45 6.45
C MET A 393 2.71 -9.77 7.05
N LEU A 394 3.92 -10.25 6.75
CA LEU A 394 5.17 -9.55 7.04
C LEU A 394 5.44 -8.55 5.90
N THR A 395 5.00 -7.32 6.10
CA THR A 395 4.94 -6.30 5.04
C THR A 395 6.30 -5.71 4.65
N ALA A 396 7.27 -5.70 5.58
CA ALA A 396 8.66 -5.25 5.37
C ALA A 396 9.55 -5.78 6.50
N ASN A 397 10.87 -5.85 6.23
CA ASN A 397 11.86 -6.21 7.25
C ASN A 397 12.32 -5.00 8.08
N ALA A 398 13.10 -5.27 9.14
CA ALA A 398 13.60 -4.23 10.06
C ALA A 398 14.77 -3.41 9.50
N SER A 399 15.36 -3.75 8.37
CA SER A 399 16.62 -3.14 7.89
C SER A 399 16.53 -1.63 7.65
N SER A 400 15.34 -1.14 7.32
CA SER A 400 15.06 0.27 7.09
C SER A 400 14.22 0.92 8.21
N ASP A 401 13.86 0.16 9.25
CA ASP A 401 13.03 0.65 10.34
C ASP A 401 13.84 1.62 11.24
N PRO A 402 13.43 2.89 11.36
CA PRO A 402 14.14 3.87 12.18
C PRO A 402 14.06 3.56 13.69
N SER A 403 13.13 2.73 14.11
CA SER A 403 12.96 2.28 15.50
C SER A 403 13.82 1.05 15.85
N TRP A 404 14.63 0.53 14.91
CA TRP A 404 15.50 -0.62 15.13
C TRP A 404 16.98 -0.22 15.34
N PRO A 405 17.72 -0.82 16.29
CA PRO A 405 17.21 -1.66 17.38
C PRO A 405 16.34 -0.87 18.37
N ASP A 406 15.42 -1.57 19.03
CA ASP A 406 14.67 -0.95 20.13
C ASP A 406 15.66 -0.44 21.17
N ARG A 407 15.76 0.88 21.31
CA ARG A 407 16.49 1.45 22.46
C ARG A 407 15.63 1.19 23.70
N PRO A 408 16.22 0.65 24.77
CA PRO A 408 15.53 0.63 26.05
C PRO A 408 15.17 2.07 26.39
N VAL A 409 13.91 2.28 26.76
CA VAL A 409 13.37 3.57 27.27
C VAL A 409 13.97 3.84 28.62
#